data_f04bc3694aa98b73a9a71706709ffb61
#
_entry.id   f04bc3694aa98b73a9a71706709ffb61
#
_cell.length_a   1.000
_cell.length_b   1.000
_cell.length_c   1.000
_cell.angle_alpha   90.00
_cell.angle_beta   90.00
_cell.angle_gamma   90.00
#
_symmetry.space_group_name_H-M   'P 1'
#
loop_
_entity.id
_entity.type
_entity.pdbx_description
1 polymer ?
#
loop_
_entity_poly.entity_id
_entity_poly.type
_entity_poly.pdbx_seq_one_letter_code
_entity_poly.pdbx_strand_id
1 'polypeptide(L)'
;MLVTIIVPCYNEEAALPFFMEEIRKTAAAMEQAYGCRFELLFVNDGSQDGTLMLLRRFAREDRQVRYLSFSRNFGKEAAMYAGLREAKGDYVAIMDADLQHPPAMLREMFEGLRSGEYDCVAARRENRKGEPPVRSFFARCFYRFINRISDTEIVDGACDFRMMTRQMVDAIVSMGEYNRFSKGIFGWVGFRTKWLPYENVERVAGETKWSFWKLLLYSIQGIVGFSTVPLALASVLGIVLCGVSFLMVLYIIIKTLLFGDPVSGWPSLACMVMFMGGIQLLCMGILGQYLAKTYLETKHRPIYILAETDKENPDDQTMD
;
A
#
# COMPACT_ATOMS: atom_id res chain seq x y z
N MET A 1 -19.06 -1.53 -22.87
CA MET A 1 -18.36 -1.43 -21.58
C MET A 1 -16.87 -1.62 -21.81
N LEU A 2 -16.04 -0.79 -21.19
CA LEU A 2 -14.58 -0.88 -21.26
C LEU A 2 -14.04 -1.36 -19.91
N VAL A 3 -13.13 -2.33 -19.91
CA VAL A 3 -12.42 -2.82 -18.73
C VAL A 3 -10.95 -2.42 -18.87
N THR A 4 -10.42 -1.59 -17.97
CA THR A 4 -9.00 -1.26 -17.94
C THR A 4 -8.31 -2.16 -16.91
N ILE A 5 -7.23 -2.85 -17.30
CA ILE A 5 -6.38 -3.63 -16.41
C ILE A 5 -5.08 -2.87 -16.21
N ILE A 6 -4.83 -2.42 -14.99
CA ILE A 6 -3.60 -1.72 -14.59
C ILE A 6 -2.58 -2.75 -14.13
N VAL A 7 -1.39 -2.70 -14.70
CA VAL A 7 -0.30 -3.62 -14.40
C VAL A 7 0.96 -2.83 -13.98
N PRO A 8 1.19 -2.65 -12.67
CA PRO A 8 2.43 -2.05 -12.18
C PRO A 8 3.63 -2.97 -12.47
N CYS A 9 4.69 -2.41 -13.09
CA CYS A 9 5.89 -3.16 -13.49
C CYS A 9 7.16 -2.51 -12.93
N TYR A 10 8.03 -3.32 -12.33
CA TYR A 10 9.39 -2.91 -11.95
C TYR A 10 10.35 -4.07 -12.08
N ASN A 11 11.17 -4.06 -13.14
CA ASN A 11 12.07 -5.16 -13.53
C ASN A 11 11.31 -6.48 -13.67
N GLU A 12 10.36 -6.51 -14.61
CA GLU A 12 9.46 -7.63 -14.91
C GLU A 12 9.70 -8.20 -16.34
N GLU A 13 10.86 -7.96 -16.93
CA GLU A 13 11.22 -8.42 -18.28
C GLU A 13 10.93 -9.92 -18.48
N ALA A 14 11.26 -10.74 -17.48
CA ALA A 14 11.07 -12.19 -17.57
C ALA A 14 9.60 -12.64 -17.42
N ALA A 15 8.76 -11.89 -16.70
CA ALA A 15 7.36 -12.25 -16.43
C ALA A 15 6.41 -11.74 -17.51
N LEU A 16 6.66 -10.58 -18.08
CA LEU A 16 5.77 -9.90 -19.01
C LEU A 16 5.33 -10.73 -20.23
N PRO A 17 6.20 -11.52 -20.91
CA PRO A 17 5.76 -12.34 -22.05
C PRO A 17 4.69 -13.38 -21.65
N PHE A 18 4.87 -14.05 -20.50
CA PHE A 18 3.91 -15.03 -19.98
C PHE A 18 2.62 -14.34 -19.54
N PHE A 19 2.74 -13.19 -18.88
CA PHE A 19 1.58 -12.39 -18.49
C PHE A 19 0.75 -11.99 -19.70
N MET A 20 1.37 -11.48 -20.77
CA MET A 20 0.67 -11.08 -22.00
C MET A 20 -0.07 -12.24 -22.67
N GLU A 21 0.53 -13.43 -22.69
CA GLU A 21 -0.12 -14.60 -23.24
C GLU A 21 -1.40 -14.97 -22.46
N GLU A 22 -1.32 -15.04 -21.13
CA GLU A 22 -2.43 -15.44 -20.27
C GLU A 22 -3.54 -14.37 -20.19
N ILE A 23 -3.16 -13.09 -20.14
CA ILE A 23 -4.15 -12.01 -20.05
C ILE A 23 -4.93 -11.86 -21.37
N ARG A 24 -4.27 -12.03 -22.53
CA ARG A 24 -4.95 -12.02 -23.84
C ARG A 24 -5.97 -13.14 -23.98
N LYS A 25 -5.65 -14.36 -23.52
CA LYS A 25 -6.60 -15.50 -23.51
C LYS A 25 -7.84 -15.15 -22.68
N THR A 26 -7.61 -14.59 -21.48
CA THR A 26 -8.70 -14.21 -20.58
C THR A 26 -9.54 -13.07 -21.15
N ALA A 27 -8.91 -12.03 -21.69
CA ALA A 27 -9.58 -10.89 -22.28
C ALA A 27 -10.45 -11.33 -23.47
N ALA A 28 -9.92 -12.12 -24.41
CA ALA A 28 -10.66 -12.63 -25.56
C ALA A 28 -11.88 -13.46 -25.15
N ALA A 29 -11.72 -14.34 -24.14
CA ALA A 29 -12.85 -15.14 -23.63
C ALA A 29 -13.94 -14.25 -23.00
N MET A 30 -13.57 -13.20 -22.28
CA MET A 30 -14.51 -12.27 -21.68
C MET A 30 -15.16 -11.34 -22.71
N GLU A 31 -14.42 -10.88 -23.72
CA GLU A 31 -14.96 -10.11 -24.86
C GLU A 31 -16.05 -10.91 -25.60
N GLN A 32 -15.79 -12.18 -25.86
CA GLN A 32 -16.75 -13.08 -26.48
C GLN A 32 -17.99 -13.33 -25.60
N ALA A 33 -17.79 -13.52 -24.28
CA ALA A 33 -18.87 -13.88 -23.37
C ALA A 33 -19.77 -12.68 -23.00
N TYR A 34 -19.21 -11.47 -22.89
CA TYR A 34 -19.90 -10.32 -22.31
C TYR A 34 -20.00 -9.11 -23.25
N GLY A 35 -19.35 -9.11 -24.42
CA GLY A 35 -19.30 -7.98 -25.34
C GLY A 35 -18.59 -6.76 -24.75
N CYS A 36 -17.71 -6.95 -23.77
CA CYS A 36 -16.85 -5.89 -23.23
C CYS A 36 -15.60 -5.70 -24.10
N ARG A 37 -14.92 -4.57 -23.96
CA ARG A 37 -13.62 -4.29 -24.57
C ARG A 37 -12.59 -4.18 -23.46
N PHE A 38 -11.33 -4.51 -23.76
CA PHE A 38 -10.23 -4.41 -22.80
C PHE A 38 -9.23 -3.32 -23.19
N GLU A 39 -8.66 -2.69 -22.18
CA GLU A 39 -7.47 -1.85 -22.22
C GLU A 39 -6.47 -2.37 -21.22
N LEU A 40 -5.24 -2.66 -21.65
CA LEU A 40 -4.14 -3.07 -20.76
C LEU A 40 -3.24 -1.86 -20.54
N LEU A 41 -3.20 -1.35 -19.32
CA LEU A 41 -2.40 -0.17 -18.96
C LEU A 41 -1.22 -0.58 -18.07
N PHE A 42 -0.06 -0.70 -18.68
CA PHE A 42 1.19 -0.99 -17.96
C PHE A 42 1.79 0.29 -17.39
N VAL A 43 2.25 0.22 -16.13
CA VAL A 43 2.94 1.34 -15.49
C VAL A 43 4.35 0.90 -15.11
N ASN A 44 5.33 1.34 -15.89
CA ASN A 44 6.75 1.09 -15.66
C ASN A 44 7.29 2.03 -14.59
N ASP A 45 7.60 1.51 -13.42
CA ASP A 45 8.14 2.25 -12.27
C ASP A 45 9.66 2.41 -12.35
N GLY A 46 10.16 2.94 -13.49
CA GLY A 46 11.58 3.22 -13.69
C GLY A 46 12.45 1.95 -13.70
N SER A 47 12.04 0.91 -14.41
CA SER A 47 12.80 -0.34 -14.57
C SER A 47 14.17 -0.10 -15.18
N GLN A 48 15.13 -0.96 -14.83
CA GLN A 48 16.51 -0.91 -15.29
C GLN A 48 16.88 -2.08 -16.23
N ASP A 49 15.94 -3.00 -16.46
CA ASP A 49 16.04 -4.14 -17.38
C ASP A 49 15.29 -3.86 -18.69
N GLY A 50 15.04 -4.89 -19.50
CA GLY A 50 14.32 -4.78 -20.77
C GLY A 50 12.79 -4.54 -20.65
N THR A 51 12.25 -4.33 -19.46
CA THR A 51 10.80 -4.12 -19.24
C THR A 51 10.23 -3.03 -20.15
N LEU A 52 10.82 -1.82 -20.16
CA LEU A 52 10.29 -0.71 -20.97
C LEU A 52 10.34 -1.01 -22.47
N MET A 53 11.39 -1.69 -22.94
CA MET A 53 11.50 -2.09 -24.35
C MET A 53 10.37 -3.06 -24.74
N LEU A 54 10.03 -4.01 -23.87
CA LEU A 54 8.90 -4.91 -24.10
C LEU A 54 7.56 -4.17 -24.13
N LEU A 55 7.33 -3.22 -23.22
CA LEU A 55 6.09 -2.43 -23.18
C LEU A 55 5.91 -1.60 -24.46
N ARG A 56 6.96 -0.95 -24.94
CA ARG A 56 6.96 -0.24 -26.23
C ARG A 56 6.60 -1.17 -27.39
N ARG A 57 7.16 -2.38 -27.42
CA ARG A 57 6.84 -3.37 -28.43
C ARG A 57 5.37 -3.79 -28.36
N PHE A 58 4.86 -4.12 -27.19
CA PHE A 58 3.45 -4.53 -27.01
C PHE A 58 2.48 -3.44 -27.44
N ALA A 59 2.74 -2.18 -27.10
CA ALA A 59 1.90 -1.05 -27.49
C ALA A 59 1.92 -0.78 -29.03
N ARG A 60 3.02 -1.08 -29.71
CA ARG A 60 3.11 -1.00 -31.20
C ARG A 60 2.34 -2.15 -31.87
N GLU A 61 2.37 -3.35 -31.29
CA GLU A 61 1.72 -4.54 -31.83
C GLU A 61 0.21 -4.58 -31.57
N ASP A 62 -0.26 -3.93 -30.48
CA ASP A 62 -1.62 -4.08 -29.99
C ASP A 62 -2.17 -2.76 -29.45
N ARG A 63 -3.19 -2.21 -30.13
CA ARG A 63 -3.84 -0.94 -29.76
C ARG A 63 -4.60 -1.00 -28.43
N GLN A 64 -4.84 -2.17 -27.88
CA GLN A 64 -5.43 -2.33 -26.55
C GLN A 64 -4.37 -2.14 -25.44
N VAL A 65 -3.09 -2.15 -25.79
CA VAL A 65 -1.98 -2.00 -24.86
C VAL A 65 -1.52 -0.55 -24.80
N ARG A 66 -1.50 -0.02 -23.60
CA ARG A 66 -0.96 1.32 -23.30
C ARG A 66 0.11 1.20 -22.24
N TYR A 67 1.01 2.17 -22.16
CA TYR A 67 1.98 2.24 -21.08
C TYR A 67 2.26 3.66 -20.61
N LEU A 68 2.69 3.74 -19.33
CA LEU A 68 3.27 4.91 -18.69
C LEU A 68 4.65 4.51 -18.21
N SER A 69 5.65 5.36 -18.37
CA SER A 69 6.99 5.13 -17.84
C SER A 69 7.42 6.29 -16.96
N PHE A 70 7.85 5.99 -15.73
CA PHE A 70 8.33 6.98 -14.79
C PHE A 70 9.79 7.32 -15.03
N SER A 71 10.20 8.55 -14.66
CA SER A 71 11.57 9.03 -14.75
C SER A 71 12.55 8.29 -13.82
N ARG A 72 12.05 7.66 -12.76
CA ARG A 72 12.76 6.82 -11.80
C ARG A 72 11.80 5.91 -11.06
N ASN A 73 12.28 5.04 -10.19
CA ASN A 73 11.43 4.29 -9.27
C ASN A 73 10.80 5.23 -8.23
N PHE A 74 9.47 5.30 -8.20
CA PHE A 74 8.63 6.01 -7.22
C PHE A 74 7.88 5.04 -6.29
N GLY A 75 7.90 3.75 -6.59
CA GLY A 75 7.27 2.69 -5.80
C GLY A 75 5.92 2.23 -6.35
N LYS A 76 5.53 1.00 -5.97
CA LYS A 76 4.29 0.34 -6.44
C LYS A 76 3.03 1.19 -6.18
N GLU A 77 2.95 1.87 -5.04
CA GLU A 77 1.82 2.73 -4.68
C GLU A 77 1.64 3.89 -5.69
N ALA A 78 2.74 4.51 -6.10
CA ALA A 78 2.72 5.56 -7.12
C ALA A 78 2.31 4.99 -8.49
N ALA A 79 2.78 3.80 -8.85
CA ALA A 79 2.42 3.14 -10.10
C ALA A 79 0.93 2.78 -10.15
N MET A 80 0.36 2.24 -9.07
CA MET A 80 -1.07 1.97 -8.96
C MET A 80 -1.89 3.27 -9.09
N TYR A 81 -1.47 4.34 -8.41
CA TYR A 81 -2.16 5.62 -8.47
C TYR A 81 -2.14 6.22 -9.89
N ALA A 82 -0.98 6.19 -10.56
CA ALA A 82 -0.87 6.66 -11.94
C ALA A 82 -1.78 5.87 -12.89
N GLY A 83 -1.80 4.55 -12.74
CA GLY A 83 -2.69 3.69 -13.50
C GLY A 83 -4.16 4.01 -13.27
N LEU A 84 -4.59 4.18 -12.00
CA LEU A 84 -5.97 4.54 -11.66
C LEU A 84 -6.39 5.90 -12.25
N ARG A 85 -5.47 6.87 -12.23
CA ARG A 85 -5.70 8.20 -12.78
C ARG A 85 -5.86 8.21 -14.30
N GLU A 86 -5.09 7.39 -15.01
CA GLU A 86 -5.08 7.33 -16.49
C GLU A 86 -6.05 6.29 -17.05
N ALA A 87 -6.57 5.37 -16.23
CA ALA A 87 -7.54 4.36 -16.63
C ALA A 87 -8.85 4.99 -17.09
N LYS A 88 -9.39 4.53 -18.24
CA LYS A 88 -10.62 5.06 -18.86
C LYS A 88 -11.81 4.11 -18.77
N GLY A 89 -11.60 2.88 -18.28
CA GLY A 89 -12.63 1.84 -18.24
C GLY A 89 -13.80 2.17 -17.31
N ASP A 90 -14.97 1.65 -17.66
CA ASP A 90 -16.15 1.61 -16.78
C ASP A 90 -15.85 0.77 -15.53
N TYR A 91 -15.03 -0.27 -15.71
CA TYR A 91 -14.45 -1.10 -14.66
C TYR A 91 -12.94 -1.07 -14.76
N VAL A 92 -12.28 -1.02 -13.62
CA VAL A 92 -10.81 -0.93 -13.54
C VAL A 92 -10.28 -2.03 -12.62
N ALA A 93 -9.39 -2.86 -13.14
CA ALA A 93 -8.70 -3.88 -12.37
C ALA A 93 -7.24 -3.48 -12.13
N ILE A 94 -6.70 -3.87 -10.98
CA ILE A 94 -5.25 -3.80 -10.68
C ILE A 94 -4.76 -5.24 -10.58
N MET A 95 -3.69 -5.58 -11.29
CA MET A 95 -3.12 -6.92 -11.30
C MET A 95 -1.60 -6.87 -11.40
N ASP A 96 -0.90 -7.71 -10.65
CA ASP A 96 0.56 -7.84 -10.73
C ASP A 96 0.97 -8.69 -11.94
N ALA A 97 2.13 -8.38 -12.54
CA ALA A 97 2.66 -9.07 -13.74
C ALA A 97 3.20 -10.49 -13.47
N ASP A 98 3.40 -10.88 -12.20
CA ASP A 98 4.07 -12.12 -11.79
C ASP A 98 3.20 -13.39 -11.84
N LEU A 99 1.94 -13.24 -12.28
CA LEU A 99 0.93 -14.32 -12.38
C LEU A 99 0.68 -15.10 -11.07
N GLN A 100 1.02 -14.53 -9.91
CA GLN A 100 0.63 -15.14 -8.63
C GLN A 100 -0.89 -15.18 -8.43
N HIS A 101 -1.60 -14.32 -9.16
CA HIS A 101 -3.04 -14.28 -9.22
C HIS A 101 -3.52 -14.77 -10.59
N PRO A 102 -4.38 -15.80 -10.65
CA PRO A 102 -4.88 -16.30 -11.93
C PRO A 102 -5.72 -15.23 -12.68
N PRO A 103 -5.39 -14.87 -13.93
CA PRO A 103 -6.19 -13.93 -14.73
C PRO A 103 -7.65 -14.35 -14.88
N ALA A 104 -7.93 -15.66 -14.85
CA ALA A 104 -9.29 -16.21 -14.92
C ALA A 104 -10.25 -15.67 -13.86
N MET A 105 -9.73 -15.21 -12.69
CA MET A 105 -10.54 -14.58 -11.64
C MET A 105 -11.19 -13.26 -12.09
N LEU A 106 -10.65 -12.59 -13.11
CA LEU A 106 -11.24 -11.36 -13.67
C LEU A 106 -12.68 -11.58 -14.12
N ARG A 107 -13.00 -12.77 -14.61
CA ARG A 107 -14.37 -13.13 -14.99
C ARG A 107 -15.34 -13.06 -13.81
N GLU A 108 -15.01 -13.73 -12.70
CA GLU A 108 -15.84 -13.74 -11.49
C GLU A 108 -15.92 -12.34 -10.86
N MET A 109 -14.81 -11.57 -10.89
CA MET A 109 -14.80 -10.18 -10.44
C MET A 109 -15.76 -9.32 -11.27
N PHE A 110 -15.74 -9.45 -12.60
CA PHE A 110 -16.61 -8.72 -13.50
C PHE A 110 -18.08 -9.08 -13.31
N GLU A 111 -18.40 -10.37 -13.17
CA GLU A 111 -19.77 -10.84 -12.87
C GLU A 111 -20.28 -10.27 -11.54
N GLY A 112 -19.42 -10.23 -10.52
CA GLY A 112 -19.76 -9.67 -9.23
C GLY A 112 -20.08 -8.16 -9.29
N LEU A 113 -19.35 -7.39 -10.08
CA LEU A 113 -19.64 -5.95 -10.27
C LEU A 113 -20.90 -5.70 -11.11
N ARG A 114 -21.13 -6.53 -12.12
CA ARG A 114 -22.33 -6.41 -12.98
C ARG A 114 -23.63 -6.61 -12.24
N SER A 115 -23.61 -7.32 -11.10
CA SER A 115 -24.82 -7.47 -10.28
C SER A 115 -25.32 -6.14 -9.70
N GLY A 116 -24.47 -5.11 -9.63
CA GLY A 116 -24.77 -3.84 -8.98
C GLY A 116 -24.82 -3.91 -7.44
N GLU A 117 -24.57 -5.09 -6.87
CA GLU A 117 -24.55 -5.28 -5.42
C GLU A 117 -23.23 -4.79 -4.79
N TYR A 118 -22.13 -4.90 -5.54
CA TYR A 118 -20.78 -4.54 -5.07
C TYR A 118 -20.15 -3.49 -5.99
N ASP A 119 -19.32 -2.65 -5.38
CA ASP A 119 -18.56 -1.60 -6.05
C ASP A 119 -17.09 -2.02 -6.28
N CYS A 120 -16.66 -3.04 -5.53
CA CYS A 120 -15.35 -3.66 -5.62
C CYS A 120 -15.46 -5.17 -5.47
N VAL A 121 -14.71 -5.92 -6.26
CA VAL A 121 -14.48 -7.35 -6.04
C VAL A 121 -12.97 -7.56 -5.96
N ALA A 122 -12.49 -8.06 -4.82
CA ALA A 122 -11.08 -8.15 -4.49
C ALA A 122 -10.66 -9.58 -4.14
N ALA A 123 -9.46 -9.95 -4.55
CA ALA A 123 -8.87 -11.23 -4.19
C ALA A 123 -8.40 -11.21 -2.74
N ARG A 124 -8.69 -12.29 -2.01
CA ARG A 124 -8.24 -12.52 -0.65
C ARG A 124 -7.55 -13.88 -0.57
N ARG A 125 -6.33 -13.87 -0.07
CA ARG A 125 -5.59 -15.10 0.15
C ARG A 125 -6.24 -15.92 1.26
N GLU A 126 -6.67 -17.15 0.96
CA GLU A 126 -7.42 -17.99 1.90
C GLU A 126 -6.52 -18.60 2.98
N ASN A 127 -5.31 -19.00 2.61
CA ASN A 127 -4.38 -19.63 3.53
C ASN A 127 -2.95 -19.10 3.36
N ARG A 128 -2.14 -19.31 4.42
CA ARG A 128 -0.71 -18.92 4.45
C ARG A 128 0.20 -20.14 4.33
N LYS A 129 -0.25 -21.19 3.61
CA LYS A 129 0.59 -22.37 3.34
C LYS A 129 1.85 -21.93 2.60
N GLY A 130 3.01 -22.41 3.08
CA GLY A 130 4.31 -22.03 2.53
C GLY A 130 4.98 -20.78 3.14
N GLU A 131 4.30 -20.04 4.03
CA GLU A 131 4.95 -18.95 4.77
C GLU A 131 5.60 -19.46 6.06
N PRO A 132 6.78 -18.91 6.46
CA PRO A 132 7.37 -19.19 7.76
C PRO A 132 6.39 -18.88 8.90
N PRO A 133 6.22 -19.75 9.90
CA PRO A 133 5.21 -19.58 10.96
C PRO A 133 5.40 -18.30 11.77
N VAL A 134 6.65 -17.86 11.95
CA VAL A 134 7.00 -16.60 12.62
C VAL A 134 6.43 -15.39 11.86
N ARG A 135 6.59 -15.37 10.53
CA ARG A 135 6.07 -14.30 9.67
C ARG A 135 4.53 -14.24 9.72
N SER A 136 3.88 -15.39 9.66
CA SER A 136 2.42 -15.50 9.74
C SER A 136 1.88 -15.06 11.11
N PHE A 137 2.61 -15.32 12.21
CA PHE A 137 2.25 -14.86 13.54
C PHE A 137 2.32 -13.33 13.63
N PHE A 138 3.44 -12.71 13.24
CA PHE A 138 3.59 -11.25 13.26
C PHE A 138 2.56 -10.54 12.38
N ALA A 139 2.26 -11.09 11.19
CA ALA A 139 1.25 -10.52 10.33
C ALA A 139 -0.14 -10.56 10.97
N ARG A 140 -0.56 -11.66 11.61
CA ARG A 140 -1.84 -11.75 12.33
C ARG A 140 -1.90 -10.77 13.51
N CYS A 141 -0.80 -10.63 14.26
CA CYS A 141 -0.70 -9.65 15.34
C CYS A 141 -0.86 -8.23 14.80
N PHE A 142 -0.18 -7.91 13.69
CA PHE A 142 -0.28 -6.62 13.02
C PHE A 142 -1.72 -6.30 12.58
N TYR A 143 -2.39 -7.21 11.83
CA TYR A 143 -3.77 -6.97 11.39
C TYR A 143 -4.75 -6.83 12.55
N ARG A 144 -4.61 -7.64 13.61
CA ARG A 144 -5.42 -7.50 14.81
C ARG A 144 -5.20 -6.16 15.52
N PHE A 145 -3.94 -5.73 15.60
CA PHE A 145 -3.59 -4.47 16.24
C PHE A 145 -4.07 -3.27 15.42
N ILE A 146 -3.78 -3.23 14.11
CA ILE A 146 -4.16 -2.10 13.27
C ILE A 146 -5.68 -1.96 13.18
N ASN A 147 -6.43 -3.04 13.06
CA ASN A 147 -7.90 -3.01 13.03
C ASN A 147 -8.53 -2.57 14.36
N ARG A 148 -7.77 -2.62 15.46
CA ARG A 148 -8.25 -2.11 16.75
C ARG A 148 -8.00 -0.60 16.92
N ILE A 149 -7.02 -0.05 16.22
CA ILE A 149 -6.55 1.34 16.38
C ILE A 149 -6.81 2.21 15.15
N SER A 150 -7.22 1.63 14.03
CA SER A 150 -7.54 2.33 12.79
C SER A 150 -9.05 2.50 12.65
N ASP A 151 -9.46 3.63 12.08
CA ASP A 151 -10.86 3.89 11.72
C ASP A 151 -11.32 3.08 10.49
N THR A 152 -10.39 2.35 9.86
CA THR A 152 -10.62 1.57 8.64
C THR A 152 -10.28 0.10 8.86
N GLU A 153 -11.20 -0.80 8.49
CA GLU A 153 -10.95 -2.24 8.53
C GLU A 153 -10.00 -2.66 7.39
N ILE A 154 -8.81 -3.15 7.74
CA ILE A 154 -7.84 -3.71 6.81
C ILE A 154 -7.97 -5.23 6.86
N VAL A 155 -8.52 -5.84 5.80
CA VAL A 155 -8.79 -7.27 5.75
C VAL A 155 -7.48 -8.08 5.65
N ASP A 156 -7.31 -9.03 6.58
CA ASP A 156 -6.14 -9.94 6.54
C ASP A 156 -6.18 -10.81 5.28
N GLY A 157 -5.03 -10.89 4.59
CA GLY A 157 -4.90 -11.60 3.32
C GLY A 157 -5.41 -10.82 2.10
N ALA A 158 -5.89 -9.57 2.26
CA ALA A 158 -6.26 -8.72 1.14
C ALA A 158 -5.06 -8.47 0.23
N CYS A 159 -5.26 -8.68 -1.08
CA CYS A 159 -4.30 -8.41 -2.14
C CYS A 159 -4.65 -7.13 -2.89
N ASP A 160 -3.68 -6.63 -3.67
CA ASP A 160 -3.91 -5.49 -4.55
C ASP A 160 -4.78 -5.88 -5.75
N PHE A 161 -4.81 -7.18 -6.11
CA PHE A 161 -5.63 -7.72 -7.20
C PHE A 161 -7.11 -7.55 -6.89
N ARG A 162 -7.75 -6.63 -7.62
CA ARG A 162 -9.15 -6.27 -7.49
C ARG A 162 -9.69 -5.64 -8.75
N MET A 163 -11.00 -5.67 -8.91
CA MET A 163 -11.73 -4.91 -9.94
C MET A 163 -12.71 -3.98 -9.24
N MET A 164 -12.81 -2.75 -9.73
CA MET A 164 -13.58 -1.66 -9.13
C MET A 164 -14.44 -0.97 -10.16
N THR A 165 -15.57 -0.41 -9.73
CA THR A 165 -16.39 0.50 -10.55
C THR A 165 -15.67 1.83 -10.76
N ARG A 166 -16.02 2.55 -11.83
CA ARG A 166 -15.51 3.89 -12.10
C ARG A 166 -15.72 4.84 -10.93
N GLN A 167 -16.89 4.78 -10.30
CA GLN A 167 -17.19 5.62 -9.14
C GLN A 167 -16.20 5.44 -7.98
N MET A 168 -15.87 4.19 -7.65
CA MET A 168 -14.87 3.92 -6.60
C MET A 168 -13.47 4.39 -7.01
N VAL A 169 -13.09 4.20 -8.27
CA VAL A 169 -11.80 4.66 -8.79
C VAL A 169 -11.69 6.18 -8.71
N ASP A 170 -12.72 6.91 -9.11
CA ASP A 170 -12.73 8.38 -9.06
C ASP A 170 -12.61 8.89 -7.62
N ALA A 171 -13.27 8.22 -6.65
CA ALA A 171 -13.12 8.52 -5.23
C ALA A 171 -11.67 8.30 -4.76
N ILE A 172 -11.02 7.18 -5.14
CA ILE A 172 -9.64 6.88 -4.78
C ILE A 172 -8.65 7.87 -5.42
N VAL A 173 -8.89 8.27 -6.66
CA VAL A 173 -8.03 9.23 -7.40
C VAL A 173 -8.15 10.63 -6.81
N SER A 174 -9.33 11.02 -6.29
CA SER A 174 -9.51 12.32 -5.62
C SER A 174 -8.67 12.47 -4.35
N MET A 175 -8.23 11.37 -3.75
CA MET A 175 -7.33 11.35 -2.60
C MET A 175 -5.87 11.48 -3.07
N GLY A 176 -5.37 12.71 -3.11
CA GLY A 176 -4.04 13.07 -3.61
C GLY A 176 -2.91 12.90 -2.59
N GLU A 177 -3.04 12.03 -1.60
CA GLU A 177 -2.05 11.81 -0.55
C GLU A 177 -0.69 11.38 -1.13
N TYR A 178 0.39 12.03 -0.69
CA TYR A 178 1.75 11.64 -1.06
C TYR A 178 2.16 10.33 -0.38
N ASN A 179 1.76 10.15 0.89
CA ASN A 179 2.07 8.97 1.68
C ASN A 179 0.97 7.91 1.52
N ARG A 180 0.83 7.36 0.31
CA ARG A 180 -0.21 6.39 -0.01
C ARG A 180 0.02 5.04 0.66
N PHE A 181 -1.08 4.46 1.14
CA PHE A 181 -1.17 3.08 1.60
C PHE A 181 -2.48 2.50 1.06
N SER A 182 -2.42 1.95 -0.15
CA SER A 182 -3.61 1.57 -0.93
C SER A 182 -4.55 0.63 -0.18
N LYS A 183 -4.02 -0.31 0.63
CA LYS A 183 -4.87 -1.22 1.43
C LYS A 183 -5.77 -0.48 2.43
N GLY A 184 -5.26 0.59 3.01
CA GLY A 184 -6.05 1.47 3.88
C GLY A 184 -7.04 2.32 3.08
N ILE A 185 -6.58 2.93 1.98
CA ILE A 185 -7.40 3.78 1.11
C ILE A 185 -8.61 3.02 0.57
N PHE A 186 -8.42 1.79 0.08
CA PHE A 186 -9.51 0.96 -0.43
C PHE A 186 -10.60 0.66 0.60
N GLY A 187 -10.25 0.54 1.88
CA GLY A 187 -11.21 0.39 2.97
C GLY A 187 -11.84 1.73 3.35
N TRP A 188 -11.03 2.79 3.41
CA TRP A 188 -11.45 4.11 3.89
C TRP A 188 -12.54 4.76 3.03
N VAL A 189 -12.51 4.54 1.71
CA VAL A 189 -13.54 5.06 0.79
C VAL A 189 -14.94 4.47 1.01
N GLY A 190 -15.08 3.39 1.79
CA GLY A 190 -16.35 2.86 2.29
C GLY A 190 -17.26 2.17 1.27
N PHE A 191 -16.75 1.82 0.08
CA PHE A 191 -17.50 1.11 -0.96
C PHE A 191 -17.68 -0.38 -0.62
N ARG A 192 -18.79 -0.98 -1.09
CA ARG A 192 -19.13 -2.39 -0.83
C ARG A 192 -18.17 -3.31 -1.58
N THR A 193 -17.41 -4.10 -0.82
CA THR A 193 -16.39 -5.00 -1.37
C THR A 193 -16.79 -6.47 -1.17
N LYS A 194 -16.82 -7.25 -2.27
CA LYS A 194 -16.89 -8.71 -2.24
C LYS A 194 -15.47 -9.28 -2.24
N TRP A 195 -15.22 -10.26 -1.37
CA TRP A 195 -13.94 -10.93 -1.28
C TRP A 195 -13.99 -12.30 -1.93
N LEU A 196 -13.12 -12.53 -2.91
CA LEU A 196 -12.95 -13.82 -3.57
C LEU A 196 -11.74 -14.53 -2.96
N PRO A 197 -11.94 -15.70 -2.33
CA PRO A 197 -10.83 -16.50 -1.84
C PRO A 197 -10.03 -17.08 -3.01
N TYR A 198 -8.69 -17.07 -2.90
CA TYR A 198 -7.82 -17.74 -3.86
C TYR A 198 -6.67 -18.45 -3.15
N GLU A 199 -6.19 -19.52 -3.76
CA GLU A 199 -4.95 -20.18 -3.37
C GLU A 199 -3.76 -19.53 -4.09
N ASN A 200 -2.71 -19.23 -3.31
CA ASN A 200 -1.52 -18.60 -3.87
C ASN A 200 -0.80 -19.58 -4.81
N VAL A 201 -0.54 -19.13 -6.04
CA VAL A 201 0.27 -19.86 -7.01
C VAL A 201 1.73 -19.41 -6.88
N GLU A 202 2.68 -20.30 -7.11
CA GLU A 202 4.09 -19.93 -7.16
C GLU A 202 4.34 -18.97 -8.33
N ARG A 203 5.27 -18.05 -8.15
CA ARG A 203 5.64 -17.09 -9.19
C ARG A 203 6.19 -17.82 -10.41
N VAL A 204 5.77 -17.38 -11.59
CA VAL A 204 6.29 -17.92 -12.86
C VAL A 204 7.76 -17.49 -13.07
N ALA A 205 8.14 -16.30 -12.60
CA ALA A 205 9.50 -15.76 -12.66
C ALA A 205 9.73 -14.69 -11.58
N GLY A 206 11.01 -14.44 -11.23
CA GLY A 206 11.43 -13.40 -10.28
C GLY A 206 11.55 -13.86 -8.83
N GLU A 207 12.26 -13.07 -8.01
CA GLU A 207 12.51 -13.33 -6.60
C GLU A 207 11.74 -12.38 -5.69
N THR A 208 11.49 -12.80 -4.43
CA THR A 208 10.84 -11.96 -3.41
C THR A 208 11.77 -10.81 -2.98
N LYS A 209 11.42 -9.57 -3.34
CA LYS A 209 12.21 -8.34 -3.04
C LYS A 209 11.96 -7.79 -1.61
N TRP A 210 11.09 -8.42 -0.80
CA TRP A 210 10.68 -7.95 0.52
C TRP A 210 11.43 -8.64 1.66
N SER A 211 12.32 -7.90 2.34
CA SER A 211 12.95 -8.34 3.58
C SER A 211 12.03 -8.10 4.79
N PHE A 212 12.30 -8.78 5.92
CA PHE A 212 11.57 -8.59 7.18
C PHE A 212 11.54 -7.10 7.62
N TRP A 213 12.67 -6.40 7.53
CA TRP A 213 12.77 -4.99 7.89
C TRP A 213 11.93 -4.08 6.99
N LYS A 214 11.85 -4.37 5.68
CA LYS A 214 10.97 -3.62 4.77
C LYS A 214 9.50 -3.82 5.10
N LEU A 215 9.10 -5.04 5.46
CA LEU A 215 7.74 -5.34 5.89
C LEU A 215 7.39 -4.63 7.21
N LEU A 216 8.32 -4.61 8.18
CA LEU A 216 8.13 -3.92 9.45
C LEU A 216 7.97 -2.40 9.23
N LEU A 217 8.84 -1.79 8.44
CA LEU A 217 8.75 -0.36 8.11
C LEU A 217 7.44 -0.03 7.37
N TYR A 218 7.02 -0.87 6.41
CA TYR A 218 5.75 -0.71 5.73
C TYR A 218 4.55 -0.81 6.69
N SER A 219 4.63 -1.72 7.67
CA SER A 219 3.61 -1.85 8.72
C SER A 219 3.53 -0.59 9.60
N ILE A 220 4.67 -0.03 10.01
CA ILE A 220 4.73 1.22 10.78
C ILE A 220 4.17 2.38 9.95
N GLN A 221 4.48 2.46 8.67
CA GLN A 221 3.93 3.48 7.77
C GLN A 221 2.41 3.39 7.66
N GLY A 222 1.86 2.17 7.59
CA GLY A 222 0.42 1.92 7.61
C GLY A 222 -0.23 2.40 8.91
N ILE A 223 0.36 2.06 10.08
CA ILE A 223 -0.14 2.51 11.39
C ILE A 223 -0.16 4.04 11.47
N VAL A 224 0.95 4.69 11.17
CA VAL A 224 1.07 6.16 11.25
C VAL A 224 0.19 6.87 10.22
N GLY A 225 -0.12 6.23 9.08
CA GLY A 225 -0.99 6.79 8.03
C GLY A 225 -2.48 6.77 8.38
N PHE A 226 -2.93 5.75 9.12
CA PHE A 226 -4.36 5.50 9.36
C PHE A 226 -4.75 5.47 10.84
N SER A 227 -3.87 5.89 11.74
CA SER A 227 -4.17 5.93 13.18
C SER A 227 -3.39 7.02 13.88
N THR A 228 -4.06 7.77 14.77
CA THR A 228 -3.46 8.73 15.70
C THR A 228 -3.16 8.11 17.07
N VAL A 229 -3.51 6.83 17.28
CA VAL A 229 -3.35 6.15 18.57
C VAL A 229 -1.90 6.14 19.09
N PRO A 230 -0.83 5.93 18.26
CA PRO A 230 0.54 6.04 18.76
C PRO A 230 0.85 7.42 19.36
N LEU A 231 0.30 8.49 18.77
CA LEU A 231 0.46 9.85 19.30
C LEU A 231 -0.31 10.04 20.60
N ALA A 232 -1.54 9.53 20.67
CA ALA A 232 -2.34 9.55 21.89
C ALA A 232 -1.69 8.73 23.02
N LEU A 233 -1.10 7.57 22.71
CA LEU A 233 -0.36 6.77 23.69
C LEU A 233 0.87 7.52 24.25
N ALA A 234 1.62 8.23 23.41
CA ALA A 234 2.72 9.06 23.86
C ALA A 234 2.24 10.14 24.81
N SER A 235 1.09 10.78 24.54
CA SER A 235 0.48 11.80 25.39
C SER A 235 0.01 11.23 26.73
N VAL A 236 -0.69 10.08 26.69
CA VAL A 236 -1.17 9.39 27.93
C VAL A 236 0.03 8.97 28.79
N LEU A 237 1.06 8.41 28.18
CA LEU A 237 2.30 8.03 28.89
C LEU A 237 2.93 9.25 29.58
N GLY A 238 3.00 10.38 28.88
CA GLY A 238 3.50 11.65 29.43
C GLY A 238 2.67 12.11 30.65
N ILE A 239 1.33 12.06 30.56
CA ILE A 239 0.45 12.44 31.68
C ILE A 239 0.63 11.53 32.88
N VAL A 240 0.69 10.20 32.65
CA VAL A 240 0.90 9.22 33.73
C VAL A 240 2.24 9.46 34.45
N LEU A 241 3.30 9.65 33.68
CA LEU A 241 4.64 9.90 34.23
C LEU A 241 4.70 11.24 34.97
N CYS A 242 4.05 12.27 34.46
CA CYS A 242 3.93 13.56 35.15
C CYS A 242 3.21 13.39 36.51
N GLY A 243 2.11 12.64 36.55
CA GLY A 243 1.40 12.32 37.78
C GLY A 243 2.25 11.53 38.79
N VAL A 244 2.95 10.50 38.32
CA VAL A 244 3.87 9.72 39.17
C VAL A 244 5.04 10.59 39.71
N SER A 245 5.62 11.40 38.85
CA SER A 245 6.69 12.33 39.25
C SER A 245 6.20 13.35 40.30
N PHE A 246 5.01 13.90 40.13
CA PHE A 246 4.41 14.82 41.09
C PHE A 246 4.20 14.18 42.47
N LEU A 247 3.64 12.96 42.50
CA LEU A 247 3.46 12.20 43.75
C LEU A 247 4.80 11.87 44.38
N MET A 248 5.84 11.57 43.61
CA MET A 248 7.16 11.25 44.09
C MET A 248 7.87 12.48 44.70
N VAL A 249 7.73 13.65 44.05
CA VAL A 249 8.20 14.92 44.58
C VAL A 249 7.54 15.24 45.94
N LEU A 250 6.22 15.09 46.01
CA LEU A 250 5.46 15.31 47.25
C LEU A 250 5.92 14.36 48.36
N TYR A 251 6.11 13.08 48.04
CA TYR A 251 6.65 12.08 48.98
C TYR A 251 8.05 12.46 49.50
N ILE A 252 8.96 12.88 48.61
CA ILE A 252 10.32 13.30 48.98
C ILE A 252 10.27 14.51 49.89
N ILE A 253 9.46 15.52 49.58
CA ILE A 253 9.31 16.73 50.45
C ILE A 253 8.84 16.33 51.83
N ILE A 254 7.79 15.55 51.95
CA ILE A 254 7.21 15.11 53.23
C ILE A 254 8.24 14.29 54.02
N LYS A 255 8.92 13.33 53.36
CA LYS A 255 9.93 12.49 53.99
C LYS A 255 11.11 13.32 54.52
N THR A 256 11.61 14.26 53.73
CA THR A 256 12.74 15.12 54.12
C THR A 256 12.38 16.04 55.28
N LEU A 257 11.15 16.57 55.33
CA LEU A 257 10.69 17.41 56.42
C LEU A 257 10.49 16.64 57.73
N LEU A 258 10.09 15.36 57.66
CA LEU A 258 9.83 14.55 58.86
C LEU A 258 11.04 13.78 59.38
N PHE A 259 11.96 13.34 58.54
CA PHE A 259 13.02 12.39 58.88
C PHE A 259 14.44 12.88 58.59
N GLY A 260 14.59 14.06 57.95
CA GLY A 260 15.87 14.52 57.45
C GLY A 260 16.36 13.73 56.24
N ASP A 261 17.45 14.13 55.61
CA ASP A 261 18.02 13.49 54.43
C ASP A 261 19.45 13.01 54.65
N PRO A 262 19.73 11.70 54.77
CA PRO A 262 21.09 11.17 54.64
C PRO A 262 21.39 11.01 53.12
N VAL A 263 22.41 11.72 52.65
CA VAL A 263 22.86 11.84 51.23
C VAL A 263 23.23 10.49 50.58
N SER A 264 22.25 9.63 50.29
CA SER A 264 22.48 8.33 49.62
C SER A 264 21.54 8.09 48.43
N GLY A 265 21.34 9.07 47.55
CA GLY A 265 20.36 8.98 46.45
C GLY A 265 20.91 9.12 45.05
N TRP A 266 22.23 9.29 44.85
CA TRP A 266 22.79 9.59 43.53
C TRP A 266 22.50 8.51 42.44
N PRO A 267 22.63 7.19 42.70
CA PRO A 267 22.34 6.17 41.71
C PRO A 267 20.86 6.16 41.30
N SER A 268 19.95 6.33 42.26
CA SER A 268 18.51 6.39 42.02
C SER A 268 18.13 7.62 41.18
N LEU A 269 18.72 8.78 41.49
CA LEU A 269 18.52 10.01 40.71
C LEU A 269 19.03 9.85 39.28
N ALA A 270 20.21 9.28 39.08
CA ALA A 270 20.77 9.03 37.75
C ALA A 270 19.87 8.10 36.93
N CYS A 271 19.38 6.99 37.50
CA CYS A 271 18.45 6.08 36.86
C CYS A 271 17.15 6.78 36.48
N MET A 272 16.56 7.60 37.34
CA MET A 272 15.32 8.36 37.06
C MET A 272 15.54 9.35 35.92
N VAL A 273 16.61 10.12 35.91
CA VAL A 273 16.91 11.09 34.86
C VAL A 273 17.11 10.40 33.52
N MET A 274 17.87 9.28 33.49
CA MET A 274 18.07 8.51 32.24
C MET A 274 16.75 7.90 31.74
N PHE A 275 15.92 7.34 32.61
CA PHE A 275 14.63 6.76 32.24
C PHE A 275 13.65 7.82 31.70
N MET A 276 13.52 8.96 32.38
CA MET A 276 12.72 10.09 31.93
C MET A 276 13.21 10.65 30.60
N GLY A 277 14.52 10.81 30.45
CA GLY A 277 15.12 11.23 29.16
C GLY A 277 14.83 10.25 28.03
N GLY A 278 14.93 8.95 28.30
CA GLY A 278 14.59 7.90 27.32
C GLY A 278 13.13 7.97 26.84
N ILE A 279 12.19 8.15 27.78
CA ILE A 279 10.76 8.29 27.44
C ILE A 279 10.49 9.57 26.66
N GLN A 280 11.09 10.70 27.05
CA GLN A 280 10.96 11.95 26.30
C GLN A 280 11.43 11.78 24.86
N LEU A 281 12.59 11.16 24.63
CA LEU A 281 13.12 10.90 23.30
C LEU A 281 12.19 9.96 22.50
N LEU A 282 11.59 8.94 23.13
CA LEU A 282 10.62 8.07 22.50
C LEU A 282 9.37 8.85 22.04
N CYS A 283 8.80 9.67 22.91
CA CYS A 283 7.63 10.51 22.59
C CYS A 283 7.96 11.51 21.46
N MET A 284 9.13 12.14 21.51
CA MET A 284 9.59 13.03 20.42
C MET A 284 9.81 12.26 19.12
N GLY A 285 10.30 11.03 19.17
CA GLY A 285 10.45 10.17 18.01
C GLY A 285 9.10 9.84 17.34
N ILE A 286 8.07 9.52 18.13
CA ILE A 286 6.71 9.30 17.63
C ILE A 286 6.16 10.58 16.98
N LEU A 287 6.23 11.71 17.66
CA LEU A 287 5.81 13.01 17.13
C LEU A 287 6.54 13.34 15.83
N GLY A 288 7.85 13.08 15.78
CA GLY A 288 8.69 13.28 14.59
C GLY A 288 8.22 12.49 13.37
N GLN A 289 7.71 11.26 13.55
CA GLN A 289 7.16 10.46 12.45
C GLN A 289 5.91 11.11 11.83
N TYR A 290 4.99 11.63 12.64
CA TYR A 290 3.80 12.33 12.15
C TYR A 290 4.18 13.66 11.48
N LEU A 291 5.07 14.43 12.10
CA LEU A 291 5.56 15.70 11.55
C LEU A 291 6.27 15.47 10.21
N ALA A 292 7.07 14.43 10.08
CA ALA A 292 7.73 14.08 8.82
C ALA A 292 6.73 13.80 7.70
N LYS A 293 5.62 13.08 7.99
CA LYS A 293 4.56 12.84 7.01
C LYS A 293 3.84 14.13 6.63
N THR A 294 3.44 14.95 7.62
CA THR A 294 2.85 16.26 7.39
C THR A 294 3.76 17.15 6.52
N TYR A 295 5.06 17.15 6.79
CA TYR A 295 6.05 17.89 6.00
C TYR A 295 6.13 17.41 4.54
N LEU A 296 6.01 16.11 4.27
CA LEU A 296 5.97 15.58 2.90
C LEU A 296 4.69 16.01 2.17
N GLU A 297 3.54 16.00 2.85
CA GLU A 297 2.26 16.47 2.29
C GLU A 297 2.30 17.97 1.97
N THR A 298 2.84 18.80 2.86
CA THR A 298 2.90 20.27 2.66
C THR A 298 3.85 20.70 1.54
N LYS A 299 4.76 19.84 1.10
CA LYS A 299 5.63 20.11 -0.06
C LYS A 299 4.88 20.05 -1.39
N HIS A 300 3.71 19.44 -1.46
CA HIS A 300 2.93 19.25 -2.68
C HIS A 300 3.76 18.72 -3.87
N ARG A 301 4.75 17.88 -3.60
CA ARG A 301 5.53 17.23 -4.66
C ARG A 301 4.66 16.22 -5.40
N PRO A 302 4.79 16.13 -6.75
CA PRO A 302 4.03 15.13 -7.49
C PRO A 302 4.39 13.71 -7.00
N ILE A 303 3.38 12.84 -6.90
CA ILE A 303 3.53 11.45 -6.45
C ILE A 303 4.44 10.67 -7.40
N TYR A 304 4.39 11.00 -8.70
CA TYR A 304 5.25 10.45 -9.74
C TYR A 304 5.55 11.50 -10.81
N ILE A 305 6.58 11.25 -11.62
CA ILE A 305 6.94 12.06 -12.79
C ILE A 305 7.02 11.12 -13.99
N LEU A 306 6.22 11.38 -15.02
CA LEU A 306 6.28 10.66 -16.29
C LEU A 306 7.52 11.09 -17.07
N ALA A 307 8.24 10.12 -17.62
CA ALA A 307 9.30 10.32 -18.59
C ALA A 307 8.79 10.07 -20.02
N GLU A 308 7.82 9.13 -20.17
CA GLU A 308 7.33 8.69 -21.47
C GLU A 308 5.94 8.07 -21.36
N THR A 309 5.13 8.19 -22.39
CA THR A 309 3.82 7.52 -22.53
C THR A 309 3.65 6.99 -23.95
N ASP A 310 2.70 6.08 -24.14
CA ASP A 310 2.29 5.60 -25.46
C ASP A 310 1.80 6.70 -26.42
N LYS A 311 1.39 7.87 -25.90
CA LYS A 311 0.89 9.01 -26.67
C LYS A 311 1.98 9.97 -27.15
N GLU A 312 3.18 9.88 -26.59
CA GLU A 312 4.31 10.76 -26.87
C GLU A 312 5.44 10.04 -27.65
N ASN A 313 5.09 9.00 -28.41
CA ASN A 313 6.10 8.28 -29.19
C ASN A 313 6.65 9.21 -30.29
N PRO A 314 7.96 9.59 -30.25
CA PRO A 314 8.53 10.55 -31.23
C PRO A 314 8.43 10.09 -32.67
N ASP A 315 8.24 8.77 -32.90
CA ASP A 315 8.15 8.17 -34.22
C ASP A 315 6.81 8.42 -34.92
N ASP A 316 5.74 8.83 -34.20
CA ASP A 316 4.42 9.16 -34.79
C ASP A 316 4.37 10.62 -35.32
N GLN A 317 5.34 11.49 -34.98
CA GLN A 317 5.40 12.87 -35.45
C GLN A 317 6.06 13.04 -36.82
N THR A 318 6.51 11.97 -37.47
CA THR A 318 7.21 12.03 -38.76
C THR A 318 6.39 11.45 -39.93
N MET A 319 5.08 11.26 -39.78
CA MET A 319 4.19 10.79 -40.86
C MET A 319 3.04 11.77 -41.18
N ASP A 320 3.30 13.08 -41.10
CA ASP A 320 2.44 14.10 -41.75
C ASP A 320 3.24 14.89 -42.79
#